data_c178be00ba1283042224307c92a89bba
#
_entry.id   c178be00ba1283042224307c92a89bba
#
_cell.length_a   1.000
_cell.length_b   1.000
_cell.length_c   1.000
_cell.angle_alpha   90.00
_cell.angle_beta   90.00
_cell.angle_gamma   90.00
#
_symmetry.space_group_name_H-M   'P 1'
#
loop_
_entity.id
_entity.type
_entity.pdbx_description
1 polymer ?
#
loop_
_entity_poly.entity_id
_entity_poly.type
_entity_poly.pdbx_seq_one_letter_code
_entity_poly.pdbx_strand_id
1 'polypeptide(L)'
;MNVSLDLRIEQVPGDNGAGEWLRIGEELHREFNTRAQALALMVQGRVMYETMEEYWPRAREDASLPDVMREYGEIWTAKPKVLVSRTRHSADHNTRIIGGDDAIEQLATLRAETDGTIGVGGAAIATQLLRAGLLDELLLFTHPAVLGFGRPLFDDYDLPIDLDLLEQRSFEQGVTMHRYAIRDAREASSC
;
A
#
# COMPACT_ATOMS: atom_id res chain seq x y z
N MET A 1 -4.08 -1.45 -1.52
CA MET A 1 -3.91 -0.45 -2.59
C MET A 1 -5.28 -0.08 -3.13
N ASN A 2 -5.58 1.23 -3.29
CA ASN A 2 -6.75 1.69 -4.02
C ASN A 2 -6.50 1.57 -5.52
N VAL A 3 -7.45 1.01 -6.25
CA VAL A 3 -7.38 0.82 -7.71
C VAL A 3 -8.73 1.13 -8.35
N SER A 4 -8.72 1.56 -9.61
CA SER A 4 -9.91 1.61 -10.45
C SER A 4 -10.31 0.21 -10.92
N LEU A 5 -11.49 0.06 -11.52
CA LEU A 5 -11.96 -1.21 -12.05
C LEU A 5 -11.06 -1.78 -13.17
N ASP A 6 -10.36 -0.92 -13.89
CA ASP A 6 -9.35 -1.27 -14.90
C ASP A 6 -7.90 -1.26 -14.34
N LEU A 7 -7.75 -1.42 -13.01
CA LEU A 7 -6.48 -1.56 -12.28
C LEU A 7 -5.51 -0.39 -12.49
N ARG A 8 -6.04 0.85 -12.55
CA ARG A 8 -5.20 2.05 -12.52
C ARG A 8 -5.06 2.56 -11.09
N ILE A 9 -3.91 3.16 -10.79
CA ILE A 9 -3.59 3.70 -9.45
C ILE A 9 -3.51 5.23 -9.44
N GLU A 10 -3.45 5.86 -10.58
CA GLU A 10 -3.52 7.31 -10.77
C GLU A 10 -4.14 7.65 -12.12
N GLN A 11 -4.80 8.78 -12.22
CA GLN A 11 -5.43 9.26 -13.44
C GLN A 11 -4.50 10.16 -14.24
N VAL A 12 -3.80 11.06 -13.56
CA VAL A 12 -2.84 11.98 -14.16
C VAL A 12 -1.48 11.73 -13.53
N PRO A 13 -0.38 11.72 -14.30
CA PRO A 13 0.95 11.58 -13.74
C PRO A 13 1.21 12.62 -12.64
N GLY A 14 1.53 12.14 -11.44
CA GLY A 14 1.82 12.98 -10.29
C GLY A 14 0.64 13.28 -9.36
N ASP A 15 -0.58 12.79 -9.63
CA ASP A 15 -1.69 12.87 -8.68
C ASP A 15 -1.53 11.90 -7.48
N ASN A 16 -0.56 10.99 -7.59
CA ASN A 16 -0.17 10.02 -6.55
C ASN A 16 -1.34 9.22 -5.98
N GLY A 17 -2.37 8.98 -6.79
CA GLY A 17 -3.58 8.26 -6.39
C GLY A 17 -4.58 9.10 -5.59
N ALA A 18 -4.49 10.43 -5.62
CA ALA A 18 -5.40 11.34 -4.92
C ALA A 18 -6.59 11.80 -5.78
N GLY A 19 -6.82 11.21 -6.95
CA GLY A 19 -7.84 11.65 -7.91
C GLY A 19 -9.28 11.57 -7.40
N GLU A 20 -10.18 12.36 -8.01
CA GLU A 20 -11.60 12.44 -7.67
C GLU A 20 -12.38 11.12 -7.91
N TRP A 21 -11.75 10.12 -8.54
CA TRP A 21 -12.32 8.80 -8.78
C TRP A 21 -12.40 7.94 -7.50
N LEU A 22 -11.65 8.28 -6.46
CA LEU A 22 -11.68 7.60 -5.17
C LEU A 22 -13.03 7.83 -4.47
N ARG A 23 -13.64 6.76 -4.02
CA ARG A 23 -14.89 6.75 -3.27
C ARG A 23 -14.61 6.26 -1.85
N ILE A 24 -14.14 7.17 -1.00
CA ILE A 24 -13.76 6.83 0.38
C ILE A 24 -14.81 7.43 1.31
N GLY A 25 -15.71 6.57 1.79
CA GLY A 25 -16.67 6.91 2.84
C GLY A 25 -16.11 6.54 4.22
N GLU A 26 -16.90 6.79 5.25
CA GLU A 26 -16.47 6.61 6.63
C GLU A 26 -16.23 5.13 7.00
N GLU A 27 -17.08 4.21 6.52
CA GLU A 27 -16.91 2.78 6.75
C GLU A 27 -15.59 2.26 6.14
N LEU A 28 -15.30 2.64 4.89
CA LEU A 28 -14.07 2.26 4.22
C LEU A 28 -12.85 2.86 4.93
N HIS A 29 -12.96 4.11 5.41
CA HIS A 29 -11.85 4.74 6.13
C HIS A 29 -11.57 4.04 7.47
N ARG A 30 -12.60 3.60 8.19
CA ARG A 30 -12.43 2.77 9.40
C ARG A 30 -11.74 1.42 9.10
N GLU A 31 -12.04 0.82 7.95
CA GLU A 31 -11.32 -0.38 7.51
C GLU A 31 -9.83 -0.09 7.30
N PHE A 32 -9.49 1.04 6.69
CA PHE A 32 -8.07 1.45 6.57
C PHE A 32 -7.41 1.61 7.93
N ASN A 33 -8.07 2.26 8.89
CA ASN A 33 -7.57 2.45 10.25
C ASN A 33 -7.32 1.09 10.93
N THR A 34 -8.30 0.21 10.90
CA THR A 34 -8.23 -1.13 11.51
C THR A 34 -7.05 -1.92 10.94
N ARG A 35 -6.90 -1.95 9.61
CA ARG A 35 -5.79 -2.68 8.97
C ARG A 35 -4.45 -2.03 9.26
N ALA A 36 -4.36 -0.71 9.19
CA ALA A 36 -3.12 0.02 9.51
C ALA A 36 -2.70 -0.19 10.96
N GLN A 37 -3.65 -0.20 11.89
CA GLN A 37 -3.40 -0.47 13.31
C GLN A 37 -2.86 -1.88 13.55
N ALA A 38 -3.33 -2.87 12.79
CA ALA A 38 -2.93 -4.28 12.92
C ALA A 38 -1.52 -4.56 12.34
N LEU A 39 -0.97 -3.68 11.51
CA LEU A 39 0.38 -3.86 10.97
C LEU A 39 1.45 -3.78 12.07
N ALA A 40 2.45 -4.64 12.00
CA ALA A 40 3.67 -4.51 12.79
C ALA A 40 4.57 -3.38 12.24
N LEU A 41 4.60 -3.23 10.92
CA LEU A 41 5.48 -2.30 10.21
C LEU A 41 4.85 -1.86 8.89
N MET A 42 5.14 -0.63 8.46
CA MET A 42 4.83 -0.14 7.10
C MET A 42 6.11 0.03 6.28
N VAL A 43 6.18 -0.56 5.10
CA VAL A 43 7.21 -0.30 4.10
C VAL A 43 6.60 0.59 3.02
N GLN A 44 7.19 1.75 2.78
CA GLN A 44 6.67 2.72 1.83
C GLN A 44 7.74 3.14 0.81
N GLY A 45 7.38 3.13 -0.46
CA GLY A 45 8.18 3.77 -1.50
C GLY A 45 8.16 5.30 -1.35
N ARG A 46 9.16 5.98 -1.90
CA ARG A 46 9.38 7.43 -1.71
C ARG A 46 8.13 8.27 -2.00
N VAL A 47 7.50 8.10 -3.14
CA VAL A 47 6.32 8.90 -3.53
C VAL A 47 5.17 8.71 -2.56
N MET A 48 4.87 7.47 -2.19
CA MET A 48 3.83 7.17 -1.21
C MET A 48 4.15 7.80 0.15
N TYR A 49 5.38 7.65 0.62
CA TYR A 49 5.79 8.23 1.91
C TYR A 49 5.64 9.75 1.91
N GLU A 50 6.13 10.45 0.88
CA GLU A 50 6.06 11.90 0.76
C GLU A 50 4.61 12.41 0.75
N THR A 51 3.72 11.73 0.01
CA THR A 51 2.28 12.04 0.00
C THR A 51 1.65 11.90 1.40
N MET A 52 2.00 10.83 2.11
CA MET A 52 1.47 10.56 3.45
C MET A 52 2.06 11.52 4.49
N GLU A 53 3.37 11.80 4.41
CA GLU A 53 4.10 12.72 5.29
C GLU A 53 3.57 14.16 5.20
N GLU A 54 3.17 14.58 4.02
CA GLU A 54 2.62 15.92 3.81
C GLU A 54 1.25 16.10 4.48
N TYR A 55 0.41 15.07 4.45
CA TYR A 55 -1.00 15.17 4.84
C TYR A 55 -1.27 14.71 6.28
N TRP A 56 -0.89 13.49 6.66
CA TRP A 56 -1.37 12.84 7.88
C TRP A 56 -0.90 13.48 9.18
N PRO A 57 0.34 14.00 9.31
CA PRO A 57 0.76 14.72 10.52
C PRO A 57 -0.08 15.96 10.80
N ARG A 58 -0.56 16.64 9.76
CA ARG A 58 -1.44 17.81 9.89
C ARG A 58 -2.89 17.38 10.16
N ALA A 59 -3.37 16.37 9.45
CA ALA A 59 -4.72 15.84 9.61
C ALA A 59 -4.98 15.37 11.05
N ARG A 60 -4.00 14.79 11.72
CA ARG A 60 -4.05 14.41 13.13
C ARG A 60 -4.45 15.56 14.07
N GLU A 61 -4.01 16.76 13.77
CA GLU A 61 -4.17 17.95 14.61
C GLU A 61 -5.35 18.82 14.18
N ASP A 62 -5.96 18.57 13.05
CA ASP A 62 -7.04 19.36 12.48
C ASP A 62 -8.41 18.91 13.03
N ALA A 63 -8.92 19.68 14.00
CA ALA A 63 -10.23 19.44 14.62
C ALA A 63 -11.43 19.60 13.65
N SER A 64 -11.24 20.16 12.47
CA SER A 64 -12.29 20.30 11.45
C SER A 64 -12.50 19.02 10.63
N LEU A 65 -11.53 18.10 10.65
CA LEU A 65 -11.61 16.83 9.95
C LEU A 65 -12.43 15.78 10.74
N PRO A 66 -13.06 14.81 10.05
CA PRO A 66 -13.70 13.67 10.68
C PRO A 66 -12.74 12.89 11.59
N ASP A 67 -13.27 12.34 12.68
CA ASP A 67 -12.51 11.58 13.67
C ASP A 67 -11.68 10.45 13.06
N VAL A 68 -12.25 9.73 12.10
CA VAL A 68 -11.57 8.62 11.40
C VAL A 68 -10.31 9.07 10.66
N MET A 69 -10.28 10.30 10.14
CA MET A 69 -9.11 10.85 9.46
C MET A 69 -8.04 11.25 10.47
N ARG A 70 -8.42 11.88 11.58
CA ARG A 70 -7.51 12.23 12.67
C ARG A 70 -6.88 10.99 13.29
N GLU A 71 -7.69 9.97 13.55
CA GLU A 71 -7.23 8.65 14.03
C GLU A 71 -6.19 8.02 13.08
N TYR A 72 -6.45 8.04 11.77
CA TYR A 72 -5.44 7.53 10.82
C TYR A 72 -4.15 8.33 10.88
N GLY A 73 -4.22 9.65 11.04
CA GLY A 73 -3.06 10.49 11.23
C GLY A 73 -2.24 10.13 12.47
N GLU A 74 -2.90 9.77 13.58
CA GLU A 74 -2.25 9.23 14.79
C GLU A 74 -1.58 7.89 14.52
N ILE A 75 -2.31 6.96 13.89
CA ILE A 75 -1.81 5.64 13.53
C ILE A 75 -0.58 5.77 12.63
N TRP A 76 -0.67 6.57 11.57
CA TRP A 76 0.40 6.71 10.59
C TRP A 76 1.65 7.33 11.22
N THR A 77 1.52 8.39 12.02
CA THR A 77 2.66 9.05 12.66
C THR A 77 3.37 8.18 13.68
N ALA A 78 2.63 7.37 14.43
CA ALA A 78 3.17 6.52 15.48
C ALA A 78 3.75 5.18 14.96
N LYS A 79 3.17 4.61 13.90
CA LYS A 79 3.53 3.29 13.36
C LYS A 79 5.01 3.23 12.93
N PRO A 80 5.77 2.19 13.30
CA PRO A 80 7.09 1.96 12.74
C PRO A 80 7.04 1.89 11.22
N LYS A 81 7.95 2.61 10.54
CA LYS A 81 8.00 2.67 9.08
C LYS A 81 9.40 2.47 8.53
N VAL A 82 9.45 1.95 7.32
CA VAL A 82 10.62 1.96 6.45
C VAL A 82 10.29 2.74 5.19
N LEU A 83 11.05 3.78 4.94
CA LEU A 83 11.05 4.50 3.67
C LEU A 83 12.11 3.88 2.76
N VAL A 84 11.68 3.35 1.61
CA VAL A 84 12.61 2.85 0.58
C VAL A 84 12.92 3.98 -0.39
N SER A 85 14.15 4.49 -0.33
CA SER A 85 14.57 5.63 -1.14
C SER A 85 16.08 5.66 -1.37
N ARG A 86 16.47 6.02 -2.59
CA ARG A 86 17.88 6.30 -2.95
C ARG A 86 18.27 7.77 -2.80
N THR A 87 17.31 8.65 -2.58
CA THR A 87 17.51 10.12 -2.63
C THR A 87 17.17 10.83 -1.32
N ARG A 88 16.37 10.22 -0.44
CA ARG A 88 16.05 10.77 0.88
C ARG A 88 17.12 10.32 1.87
N HIS A 89 17.60 11.26 2.70
CA HIS A 89 18.63 11.02 3.72
C HIS A 89 18.12 11.25 5.14
N SER A 90 16.89 11.77 5.28
CA SER A 90 16.20 11.94 6.56
C SER A 90 14.72 11.63 6.41
N ALA A 91 14.11 11.16 7.47
CA ALA A 91 12.68 10.91 7.58
C ALA A 91 12.25 11.07 9.03
N ASP A 92 11.03 11.56 9.22
CA ASP A 92 10.42 11.77 10.53
C ASP A 92 9.38 10.68 10.85
N HIS A 93 8.62 10.88 11.93
CA HIS A 93 7.45 10.05 12.26
C HIS A 93 7.75 8.56 12.39
N ASN A 94 8.73 8.19 13.22
CA ASN A 94 9.11 6.79 13.50
C ASN A 94 9.49 6.03 12.23
N THR A 95 10.30 6.65 11.36
CA THR A 95 10.67 6.10 10.07
C THR A 95 12.18 5.93 9.95
N ARG A 96 12.64 4.76 9.54
CA ARG A 96 14.01 4.53 9.08
C ARG A 96 14.08 4.46 7.56
N ILE A 97 15.24 4.77 6.98
CA ILE A 97 15.45 4.72 5.54
C ILE A 97 16.23 3.45 5.18
N ILE A 98 15.78 2.75 4.15
CA ILE A 98 16.50 1.72 3.44
C ILE A 98 16.72 2.21 2.02
N GLY A 99 17.96 2.13 1.53
CA GLY A 99 18.33 2.55 0.18
C GLY A 99 19.59 1.83 -0.30
N GLY A 100 19.98 2.08 -1.54
CA GLY A 100 21.12 1.42 -2.16
C GLY A 100 20.71 0.21 -3.01
N ASP A 101 21.70 -0.46 -3.57
CA ASP A 101 21.51 -1.59 -4.49
C ASP A 101 21.09 -2.87 -3.77
N ASP A 102 21.36 -2.96 -2.47
CA ASP A 102 21.01 -4.06 -1.57
C ASP A 102 19.66 -3.88 -0.85
N ALA A 103 18.87 -2.88 -1.21
CA ALA A 103 17.62 -2.55 -0.52
C ALA A 103 16.65 -3.74 -0.45
N ILE A 104 16.58 -4.57 -1.50
CA ILE A 104 15.71 -5.76 -1.50
C ILE A 104 16.22 -6.83 -0.53
N GLU A 105 17.51 -7.02 -0.40
CA GLU A 105 18.11 -7.95 0.57
C GLU A 105 17.87 -7.48 2.01
N GLN A 106 18.00 -6.18 2.25
CA GLN A 106 17.67 -5.59 3.55
C GLN A 106 16.19 -5.77 3.89
N LEU A 107 15.28 -5.66 2.91
CA LEU A 107 13.85 -5.89 3.10
C LEU A 107 13.53 -7.37 3.33
N ALA A 108 14.25 -8.29 2.69
CA ALA A 108 14.12 -9.73 2.94
C ALA A 108 14.53 -10.08 4.39
N THR A 109 15.64 -9.52 4.85
CA THR A 109 16.09 -9.66 6.25
C THR A 109 15.05 -9.09 7.22
N LEU A 110 14.58 -7.88 6.94
CA LEU A 110 13.54 -7.23 7.74
C LEU A 110 12.25 -8.08 7.83
N ARG A 111 11.83 -8.68 6.72
CA ARG A 111 10.66 -9.57 6.68
C ARG A 111 10.89 -10.79 7.58
N ALA A 112 12.06 -11.39 7.54
CA ALA A 112 12.39 -12.57 8.36
C ALA A 112 12.46 -12.26 9.86
N GLU A 113 12.86 -11.04 10.24
CA GLU A 113 13.02 -10.60 11.62
C GLU A 113 11.75 -9.98 12.23
N THR A 114 10.74 -9.63 11.40
CA THR A 114 9.53 -8.97 11.88
C THR A 114 8.48 -10.00 12.26
N ASP A 115 8.08 -10.00 13.53
CA ASP A 115 6.92 -10.75 13.98
C ASP A 115 5.62 -9.97 13.66
N GLY A 116 4.78 -10.52 12.79
CA GLY A 116 3.52 -9.93 12.34
C GLY A 116 3.52 -9.43 10.90
N THR A 117 2.44 -8.74 10.53
CA THR A 117 2.21 -8.31 9.14
C THR A 117 2.95 -7.03 8.80
N ILE A 118 3.67 -7.04 7.70
CA ILE A 118 4.28 -5.86 7.09
C ILE A 118 3.39 -5.36 5.96
N GLY A 119 2.92 -4.11 6.06
CA GLY A 119 2.17 -3.47 4.98
C GLY A 119 3.10 -2.79 3.97
N VAL A 120 2.90 -3.06 2.68
CA VAL A 120 3.69 -2.43 1.61
C VAL A 120 2.85 -1.39 0.87
N GLY A 121 3.33 -0.14 0.83
CA GLY A 121 2.71 0.98 0.12
C GLY A 121 3.60 1.53 -1.00
N GLY A 122 2.98 1.69 -2.19
CA GLY A 122 3.66 2.17 -3.40
C GLY A 122 3.90 1.05 -4.42
N ALA A 123 3.35 1.23 -5.65
CA ALA A 123 3.38 0.20 -6.69
C ALA A 123 4.79 -0.20 -7.11
N ALA A 124 5.72 0.75 -7.23
CA ALA A 124 7.08 0.46 -7.67
C ALA A 124 7.85 -0.47 -6.72
N ILE A 125 7.73 -0.25 -5.40
CA ILE A 125 8.38 -1.15 -4.42
C ILE A 125 7.63 -2.47 -4.32
N ALA A 126 6.30 -2.47 -4.41
CA ALA A 126 5.51 -3.69 -4.43
C ALA A 126 5.88 -4.59 -5.62
N THR A 127 6.05 -4.01 -6.82
CA THR A 127 6.51 -4.74 -8.02
C THR A 127 7.90 -5.37 -7.81
N GLN A 128 8.84 -4.63 -7.20
CA GLN A 128 10.18 -5.17 -6.92
C GLN A 128 10.13 -6.34 -5.92
N LEU A 129 9.32 -6.21 -4.86
CA LEU A 129 9.13 -7.28 -3.88
C LEU A 129 8.43 -8.50 -4.48
N LEU A 130 7.45 -8.27 -5.36
CA LEU A 130 6.78 -9.34 -6.10
C LEU A 130 7.75 -10.12 -6.98
N ARG A 131 8.61 -9.43 -7.74
CA ARG A 131 9.68 -10.06 -8.55
C ARG A 131 10.70 -10.84 -7.71
N ALA A 132 10.94 -10.39 -6.49
CA ALA A 132 11.85 -11.04 -5.55
C ALA A 132 11.21 -12.20 -4.77
N GLY A 133 9.91 -12.48 -4.95
CA GLY A 133 9.17 -13.48 -4.18
C GLY A 133 9.02 -13.12 -2.69
N LEU A 134 8.99 -11.82 -2.38
CA LEU A 134 8.91 -11.29 -1.02
C LEU A 134 7.52 -10.71 -0.67
N LEU A 135 6.57 -10.79 -1.59
CA LEU A 135 5.20 -10.34 -1.38
C LEU A 135 4.28 -11.56 -1.26
N ASP A 136 3.62 -11.70 -0.12
CA ASP A 136 2.77 -12.86 0.19
C ASP A 136 1.32 -12.65 -0.24
N GLU A 137 0.84 -11.41 -0.13
CA GLU A 137 -0.57 -11.08 -0.33
C GLU A 137 -0.76 -9.77 -1.11
N LEU A 138 -1.85 -9.71 -1.85
CA LEU A 138 -2.37 -8.49 -2.46
C LEU A 138 -3.66 -8.08 -1.75
N LEU A 139 -3.74 -6.85 -1.29
CA LEU A 139 -4.96 -6.24 -0.75
C LEU A 139 -5.38 -5.08 -1.65
N LEU A 140 -6.46 -5.26 -2.39
CA LEU A 140 -6.96 -4.30 -3.37
C LEU A 140 -8.32 -3.76 -2.95
N PHE A 141 -8.47 -2.43 -2.96
CA PHE A 141 -9.74 -1.74 -2.83
C PHE A 141 -10.10 -1.20 -4.21
N THR A 142 -11.04 -1.87 -4.87
CA THR A 142 -11.46 -1.55 -6.22
C THR A 142 -12.61 -0.55 -6.19
N HIS A 143 -12.35 0.64 -6.70
CA HIS A 143 -13.34 1.71 -6.80
C HIS A 143 -14.16 1.56 -8.10
N PRO A 144 -15.46 1.92 -8.09
CA PRO A 144 -16.36 1.78 -9.23
C PRO A 144 -16.11 2.88 -10.28
N ALA A 145 -14.90 2.90 -10.84
CA ALA A 145 -14.45 3.83 -11.85
C ALA A 145 -13.59 3.11 -12.89
N VAL A 146 -13.76 3.44 -14.15
CA VAL A 146 -12.88 3.05 -15.26
C VAL A 146 -12.16 4.30 -15.71
N LEU A 147 -10.85 4.33 -15.60
CA LEU A 147 -10.05 5.50 -15.95
C LEU A 147 -9.60 5.50 -17.40
N GLY A 148 -9.39 4.33 -18.00
CA GLY A 148 -9.00 4.17 -19.41
C GLY A 148 -7.54 4.54 -19.71
N PHE A 149 -6.92 5.39 -18.90
CA PHE A 149 -5.52 5.84 -18.99
C PHE A 149 -4.96 6.05 -17.58
N GLY A 150 -3.71 6.45 -17.49
CA GLY A 150 -3.00 6.58 -16.20
C GLY A 150 -2.14 5.36 -15.89
N ARG A 151 -1.49 5.36 -14.77
CA ARG A 151 -0.53 4.33 -14.38
C ARG A 151 -1.22 3.03 -13.97
N PRO A 152 -0.86 1.89 -14.57
CA PRO A 152 -1.38 0.59 -14.14
C PRO A 152 -0.78 0.16 -12.79
N LEU A 153 -1.52 -0.68 -12.05
CA LEU A 153 -1.06 -1.27 -10.80
C LEU A 153 0.19 -2.13 -11.00
N PHE A 154 0.17 -2.96 -12.05
CA PHE A 154 1.27 -3.88 -12.40
C PHE A 154 2.15 -3.28 -13.51
N ASP A 155 2.55 -2.02 -13.35
CA ASP A 155 3.50 -1.38 -14.23
C ASP A 155 4.85 -2.10 -14.18
N ASP A 156 5.45 -2.37 -15.35
CA ASP A 156 6.71 -3.15 -15.49
C ASP A 156 6.67 -4.59 -14.94
N TYR A 157 5.50 -5.21 -14.79
CA TYR A 157 5.39 -6.61 -14.39
C TYR A 157 4.76 -7.44 -15.50
N ASP A 158 5.51 -8.39 -16.06
CA ASP A 158 5.20 -9.13 -17.28
C ASP A 158 5.05 -10.65 -17.07
N LEU A 159 5.04 -11.11 -15.82
CA LEU A 159 4.89 -12.51 -15.47
C LEU A 159 3.46 -12.82 -15.00
N PRO A 160 2.92 -14.03 -15.28
CA PRO A 160 1.64 -14.43 -14.70
C PRO A 160 1.78 -14.59 -13.18
N ILE A 161 0.69 -14.30 -12.48
CA ILE A 161 0.57 -14.46 -11.02
C ILE A 161 -0.71 -15.25 -10.76
N ASP A 162 -0.59 -16.39 -10.14
CA ASP A 162 -1.73 -17.14 -9.63
C ASP A 162 -2.10 -16.66 -8.24
N LEU A 163 -3.40 -16.43 -8.02
CA LEU A 163 -3.92 -15.84 -6.81
C LEU A 163 -5.02 -16.71 -6.21
N ASP A 164 -5.01 -16.88 -4.88
CA ASP A 164 -6.09 -17.47 -4.12
C ASP A 164 -6.87 -16.39 -3.36
N LEU A 165 -8.18 -16.32 -3.57
CA LEU A 165 -9.02 -15.37 -2.85
C LEU A 165 -9.12 -15.78 -1.37
N LEU A 166 -8.66 -14.90 -0.47
CA LEU A 166 -8.72 -15.10 0.98
C LEU A 166 -9.90 -14.37 1.62
N GLU A 167 -10.22 -13.16 1.14
CA GLU A 167 -11.25 -12.32 1.73
C GLU A 167 -11.88 -11.42 0.66
N GLN A 168 -13.19 -11.24 0.76
CA GLN A 168 -13.95 -10.29 -0.06
C GLN A 168 -14.92 -9.52 0.81
N ARG A 169 -15.01 -8.20 0.59
CA ARG A 169 -15.97 -7.32 1.26
C ARG A 169 -16.41 -6.20 0.33
N SER A 170 -17.67 -5.77 0.48
CA SER A 170 -18.20 -4.58 -0.18
C SER A 170 -18.41 -3.46 0.83
N PHE A 171 -18.15 -2.23 0.41
CA PHE A 171 -18.33 -1.02 1.21
C PHE A 171 -19.35 -0.09 0.57
N GLU A 172 -19.75 0.93 1.33
CA GLU A 172 -20.52 2.04 0.83
C GLU A 172 -19.91 2.62 -0.46
N GLN A 173 -20.73 3.24 -1.28
CA GLN A 173 -20.34 3.84 -2.57
C GLN A 173 -19.82 2.85 -3.62
N GLY A 174 -20.02 1.53 -3.42
CA GLY A 174 -19.71 0.49 -4.39
C GLY A 174 -18.26 0.07 -4.46
N VAL A 175 -17.44 0.43 -3.46
CA VAL A 175 -16.06 -0.06 -3.37
C VAL A 175 -16.05 -1.52 -2.93
N THR A 176 -15.23 -2.35 -3.57
CA THR A 176 -15.00 -3.74 -3.18
C THR A 176 -13.57 -3.95 -2.74
N MET A 177 -13.41 -4.70 -1.66
CA MET A 177 -12.08 -5.13 -1.20
C MET A 177 -11.88 -6.61 -1.53
N HIS A 178 -10.72 -6.95 -2.03
CA HIS A 178 -10.27 -8.31 -2.22
C HIS A 178 -8.88 -8.47 -1.62
N ARG A 179 -8.70 -9.51 -0.83
CA ARG A 179 -7.40 -9.94 -0.34
C ARG A 179 -7.08 -11.30 -0.94
N TYR A 180 -5.94 -11.39 -1.60
CA TYR A 180 -5.46 -12.59 -2.28
C TYR A 180 -4.13 -13.05 -1.70
N ALA A 181 -3.96 -14.36 -1.53
CA ALA A 181 -2.63 -14.95 -1.41
C ALA A 181 -1.99 -15.08 -2.80
N ILE A 182 -0.69 -14.81 -2.88
CA ILE A 182 0.12 -15.05 -4.07
C ILE A 182 0.62 -16.50 -3.99
N ARG A 183 0.29 -17.32 -5.01
CA ARG A 183 0.83 -18.67 -5.10
C ARG A 183 2.27 -18.64 -5.55
N ASP A 184 3.14 -19.31 -4.82
CA ASP A 184 4.50 -19.54 -5.26
C ASP A 184 4.49 -20.40 -6.52
N ALA A 185 5.09 -19.91 -7.60
CA ALA A 185 5.24 -20.66 -8.86
C ALA A 185 6.01 -21.99 -8.68
N ARG A 186 6.66 -22.19 -7.54
CA ARG A 186 7.38 -23.41 -7.18
C ARG A 186 6.48 -24.54 -6.71
N GLU A 187 5.29 -24.25 -6.17
CA GLU A 187 4.34 -25.27 -5.72
C GLU A 187 3.48 -25.82 -6.85
N ALA A 188 3.26 -25.05 -7.92
CA ALA A 188 2.45 -25.45 -9.08
C ALA A 188 3.10 -26.55 -9.94
N SER A 189 4.39 -26.86 -9.77
CA SER A 189 5.12 -27.89 -10.54
C SER A 189 5.11 -29.28 -9.88
N SER A 190 4.34 -29.47 -8.81
CA SER A 190 4.33 -30.72 -8.01
C SER A 190 3.01 -31.50 -8.11
N CYS A 191 2.13 -31.19 -9.06
CA CYS A 191 0.91 -31.97 -9.37
C CYS A 191 1.00 -32.67 -10.69
#